data_d5bb49d26b68e4ef4619dfecd467d7a4
#
_entry.id   d5bb49d26b68e4ef4619dfecd467d7a4
#
_cell.length_a   1.000
_cell.length_b   1.000
_cell.length_c   1.000
_cell.angle_alpha   90.00
_cell.angle_beta   90.00
_cell.angle_gamma   90.00
#
_symmetry.space_group_name_H-M   'P 1'
#
loop_
_entity.id
_entity.type
_entity.pdbx_description
1 polymer ?
#
loop_
_entity_poly.entity_id
_entity_poly.type
_entity_poly.pdbx_seq_one_letter_code
_entity_poly.pdbx_strand_id
1 'polypeptide(L)'
;MLPVRSTVFLILRDRQGHVLLQQRPASGIWGGLWCFPELDSVEAAAPWCRDRLGREPSATLQGSPFRHTFSHYHLDIQPLHVQLALQPEAVMEASDQLWYNVQKPLEIGLAAPVARLLASL
;
A
#
# COMPACT_ATOMS: atom_id res chain seq x y z
N MET A 1 -9.45 -13.43 24.18
CA MET A 1 -8.28 -13.27 23.30
C MET A 1 -8.74 -12.77 21.93
N LEU A 2 -8.10 -11.74 21.41
CA LEU A 2 -8.43 -11.21 20.10
C LEU A 2 -7.88 -12.12 18.99
N PRO A 3 -8.65 -12.39 17.94
CA PRO A 3 -8.12 -13.13 16.79
C PRO A 3 -7.02 -12.31 16.09
N VAL A 4 -6.15 -13.03 15.37
CA VAL A 4 -5.05 -12.43 14.62
C VAL A 4 -5.31 -12.65 13.13
N ARG A 5 -5.24 -11.55 12.36
CA ARG A 5 -5.27 -11.57 10.90
C ARG A 5 -3.96 -11.06 10.36
N SER A 6 -3.66 -11.38 9.12
CA SER A 6 -2.40 -10.97 8.48
C SER A 6 -2.69 -10.36 7.12
N THR A 7 -1.86 -9.40 6.73
CA THR A 7 -1.92 -8.80 5.40
C THR A 7 -0.52 -8.37 4.96
N VAL A 8 -0.34 -8.22 3.66
CA VAL A 8 0.85 -7.61 3.08
C VAL A 8 0.47 -6.24 2.55
N PHE A 9 1.17 -5.20 3.00
CA PHE A 9 1.04 -3.85 2.43
C PHE A 9 2.01 -3.73 1.27
N LEU A 10 1.46 -3.53 0.06
CA LEU A 10 2.25 -3.35 -1.15
C LEU A 10 2.63 -1.88 -1.29
N ILE A 11 3.89 -1.57 -1.03
CA ILE A 11 4.41 -0.20 -1.12
C ILE A 11 5.10 -0.06 -2.45
N LEU A 12 4.31 0.30 -3.47
CA LEU A 12 4.78 0.46 -4.85
C LEU A 12 5.32 1.87 -5.06
N ARG A 13 6.57 1.95 -5.52
CA ARG A 13 7.22 3.21 -5.81
C ARG A 13 7.56 3.28 -7.29
N ASP A 14 7.23 4.40 -7.93
CA ASP A 14 7.65 4.67 -9.29
C ASP A 14 9.07 5.24 -9.32
N ARG A 15 9.55 5.60 -10.52
CA ARG A 15 10.92 6.11 -10.69
C ARG A 15 11.15 7.45 -10.01
N GLN A 16 10.09 8.20 -9.74
CA GLN A 16 10.17 9.50 -9.08
C GLN A 16 9.94 9.41 -7.58
N GLY A 17 9.70 8.21 -7.06
CA GLY A 17 9.46 8.00 -5.64
C GLY A 17 8.02 8.19 -5.21
N HIS A 18 7.08 8.36 -6.14
CA HIS A 18 5.65 8.37 -5.81
C HIS A 18 5.20 6.99 -5.37
N VAL A 19 4.24 6.95 -4.46
CA VAL A 19 3.74 5.71 -3.86
C VAL A 19 2.27 5.54 -4.21
N LEU A 20 1.88 4.34 -4.65
CA LEU A 20 0.50 4.06 -4.99
C LEU A 20 -0.35 3.89 -3.74
N LEU A 21 -1.43 4.66 -3.63
CA LEU A 21 -2.45 4.51 -2.60
C LEU A 21 -3.78 4.20 -3.24
N GLN A 22 -4.61 3.47 -2.51
CA GLN A 22 -6.00 3.16 -2.89
C GLN A 22 -6.93 3.60 -1.77
N GLN A 23 -8.07 4.15 -2.13
CA GLN A 23 -9.09 4.52 -1.16
C GLN A 23 -9.89 3.29 -0.76
N ARG A 24 -10.04 3.10 0.55
CA ARG A 24 -10.83 1.99 1.09
C ARG A 24 -12.32 2.24 0.86
N PRO A 25 -13.13 1.17 0.74
CA PRO A 25 -14.57 1.34 0.70
C PRO A 25 -15.09 2.15 1.88
N ALA A 26 -16.23 2.82 1.71
CA ALA A 26 -16.79 3.69 2.75
C ALA A 26 -17.15 2.92 4.02
N SER A 27 -17.42 1.61 3.94
CA SER A 27 -17.74 0.75 5.08
C SER A 27 -16.58 -0.19 5.37
N GLY A 28 -16.53 -0.71 6.60
CA GLY A 28 -15.47 -1.62 7.03
C GLY A 28 -14.31 -0.91 7.69
N ILE A 29 -13.19 -1.62 7.89
CA ILE A 29 -12.00 -1.08 8.53
C ILE A 29 -11.43 0.07 7.71
N TRP A 30 -11.06 1.16 8.39
CA TRP A 30 -10.49 2.35 7.74
C TRP A 30 -11.35 2.88 6.60
N GLY A 31 -12.69 2.80 6.76
CA GLY A 31 -13.63 3.19 5.71
C GLY A 31 -13.36 4.59 5.17
N GLY A 32 -13.25 4.70 3.85
CA GLY A 32 -12.97 5.95 3.17
C GLY A 32 -11.55 6.47 3.27
N LEU A 33 -10.69 5.87 4.09
CA LEU A 33 -9.28 6.27 4.22
C LEU A 33 -8.44 5.70 3.09
N TRP A 34 -7.32 6.35 2.82
CA TRP A 34 -6.35 5.89 1.83
C TRP A 34 -5.35 4.92 2.45
N CYS A 35 -5.05 3.85 1.74
CA CYS A 35 -4.20 2.76 2.21
C CYS A 35 -3.35 2.24 1.05
N PHE A 36 -2.29 1.49 1.38
CA PHE A 36 -1.58 0.72 0.36
C PHE A 36 -2.46 -0.41 -0.17
N PRO A 37 -2.26 -0.86 -1.42
CA PRO A 37 -2.87 -2.12 -1.85
C PRO A 37 -2.50 -3.25 -0.90
N GLU A 38 -3.45 -4.12 -0.60
CA GLU A 38 -3.25 -5.26 0.28
C GLU A 38 -3.19 -6.55 -0.51
N LEU A 39 -2.28 -7.43 -0.13
CA LEU A 39 -2.11 -8.74 -0.74
C LEU A 39 -2.20 -9.82 0.34
N ASP A 40 -2.56 -11.04 -0.08
CA ASP A 40 -2.61 -12.19 0.82
C ASP A 40 -1.22 -12.75 1.13
N SER A 41 -0.26 -12.53 0.23
CA SER A 41 1.11 -13.02 0.37
C SER A 41 2.08 -12.14 -0.40
N VAL A 42 3.37 -12.23 -0.07
CA VAL A 42 4.41 -11.50 -0.79
C VAL A 42 4.54 -12.00 -2.24
N GLU A 43 4.25 -13.27 -2.49
CA GLU A 43 4.32 -13.87 -3.81
C GLU A 43 3.25 -13.33 -4.77
N ALA A 44 2.20 -12.75 -4.23
CA ALA A 44 1.14 -12.15 -5.05
C ALA A 44 1.54 -10.82 -5.68
N ALA A 45 2.67 -10.23 -5.29
CA ALA A 45 3.08 -8.90 -5.76
C ALA A 45 3.38 -8.87 -7.26
N ALA A 46 4.15 -9.82 -7.77
CA ALA A 46 4.49 -9.84 -9.20
C ALA A 46 3.26 -10.03 -10.09
N PRO A 47 2.37 -11.01 -9.83
CA PRO A 47 1.12 -11.11 -10.59
C PRO A 47 0.26 -9.85 -10.50
N TRP A 48 0.18 -9.23 -9.32
CA TRP A 48 -0.60 -8.00 -9.13
C TRP A 48 -0.06 -6.88 -10.02
N CYS A 49 1.27 -6.71 -10.06
CA CYS A 49 1.90 -5.69 -10.89
C CYS A 49 1.68 -5.95 -12.38
N ARG A 50 1.81 -7.20 -12.82
CA ARG A 50 1.57 -7.56 -14.22
C ARG A 50 0.12 -7.29 -14.62
N ASP A 51 -0.84 -7.72 -13.79
CA ASP A 51 -2.26 -7.66 -14.12
C ASP A 51 -2.79 -6.22 -14.09
N ARG A 52 -2.31 -5.41 -13.15
CA ARG A 52 -2.83 -4.06 -12.93
C ARG A 52 -2.05 -2.98 -13.64
N LEU A 53 -0.74 -3.16 -13.76
CA LEU A 53 0.16 -2.13 -14.29
C LEU A 53 0.89 -2.56 -15.56
N GLY A 54 0.79 -3.83 -15.93
CA GLY A 54 1.50 -4.36 -17.10
C GLY A 54 3.03 -4.33 -16.93
N ARG A 55 3.53 -4.36 -15.70
CA ARG A 55 4.95 -4.22 -15.42
C ARG A 55 5.42 -5.27 -14.41
N GLU A 56 6.64 -5.76 -14.61
CA GLU A 56 7.31 -6.58 -13.61
C GLU A 56 7.98 -5.69 -12.57
N PRO A 57 8.02 -6.11 -11.29
CA PRO A 57 8.82 -5.40 -10.29
C PRO A 57 10.30 -5.41 -10.68
N SER A 58 10.98 -4.26 -10.55
CA SER A 58 12.42 -4.18 -10.79
C SER A 58 13.23 -4.52 -9.55
N ALA A 59 12.66 -4.33 -8.35
CA ALA A 59 13.27 -4.72 -7.09
C ALA A 59 12.18 -4.89 -6.03
N THR A 60 12.38 -5.82 -5.11
CA THR A 60 11.48 -6.03 -3.97
C THR A 60 12.29 -6.17 -2.69
N LEU A 61 11.76 -5.66 -1.58
CA LEU A 61 12.38 -5.74 -0.28
C LEU A 61 11.30 -5.85 0.79
N GLN A 62 11.35 -6.91 1.60
CA GLN A 62 10.46 -7.04 2.74
C GLN A 62 10.93 -6.15 3.87
N GLY A 63 10.02 -5.31 4.37
CA GLY A 63 10.28 -4.49 5.56
C GLY A 63 10.01 -5.27 6.84
N SER A 64 10.25 -4.63 7.97
CA SER A 64 9.99 -5.25 9.28
C SER A 64 8.49 -5.35 9.52
N PRO A 65 7.96 -6.56 9.80
CA PRO A 65 6.55 -6.70 10.11
C PRO A 65 6.20 -6.04 11.44
N PHE A 66 4.96 -5.60 11.54
CA PHE A 66 4.47 -4.99 12.77
C PHE A 66 2.97 -5.29 12.94
N ARG A 67 2.47 -5.04 14.14
CA ARG A 67 1.08 -5.31 14.49
C ARG A 67 0.32 -4.02 14.74
N HIS A 68 -0.86 -3.91 14.15
CA HIS A 68 -1.85 -2.89 14.47
C HIS A 68 -3.03 -3.58 15.16
N THR A 69 -3.45 -3.05 16.32
CA THR A 69 -4.53 -3.67 17.09
C THR A 69 -5.80 -2.84 16.98
N PHE A 70 -6.87 -3.49 16.52
CA PHE A 70 -8.23 -2.94 16.58
C PHE A 70 -8.92 -3.41 17.87
N SER A 71 -10.11 -2.91 18.13
CA SER A 71 -10.86 -3.33 19.32
C SER A 71 -11.29 -4.79 19.28
N HIS A 72 -11.36 -5.41 18.11
CA HIS A 72 -11.91 -6.75 17.93
C HIS A 72 -10.95 -7.74 17.26
N TYR A 73 -9.76 -7.31 16.82
CA TYR A 73 -8.72 -8.22 16.31
C TYR A 73 -7.36 -7.51 16.20
N HIS A 74 -6.32 -8.33 16.08
CA HIS A 74 -4.96 -7.86 15.73
C HIS A 74 -4.73 -8.05 14.24
N LEU A 75 -4.07 -7.08 13.61
CA LEU A 75 -3.64 -7.18 12.22
C LEU A 75 -2.12 -7.16 12.15
N ASP A 76 -1.53 -8.28 11.74
CA ASP A 76 -0.10 -8.36 11.48
C ASP A 76 0.16 -7.90 10.04
N ILE A 77 0.99 -6.88 9.89
CA ILE A 77 1.24 -6.22 8.62
C ILE A 77 2.67 -6.49 8.19
N GLN A 78 2.82 -7.09 7.00
CA GLN A 78 4.11 -7.27 6.36
C GLN A 78 4.27 -6.21 5.27
N PRO A 79 5.13 -5.20 5.47
CA PRO A 79 5.43 -4.25 4.40
C PRO A 79 6.26 -4.94 3.32
N LEU A 80 5.90 -4.71 2.06
CA LEU A 80 6.67 -5.16 0.91
C LEU A 80 6.95 -3.96 0.02
N HIS A 81 8.20 -3.53 -0.01
CA HIS A 81 8.65 -2.42 -0.85
C HIS A 81 8.93 -2.95 -2.25
N VAL A 82 8.27 -2.36 -3.24
CA VAL A 82 8.41 -2.76 -4.64
C VAL A 82 8.75 -1.54 -5.47
N GLN A 83 9.87 -1.62 -6.19
CA GLN A 83 10.28 -0.57 -7.12
C GLN A 83 9.81 -0.93 -8.52
N LEU A 84 9.23 0.03 -9.21
CA LEU A 84 8.81 -0.09 -10.60
C LEU A 84 9.57 0.91 -11.47
N ALA A 85 9.98 0.47 -12.66
CA ALA A 85 10.54 1.35 -13.69
C ALA A 85 9.39 1.98 -14.50
N LEU A 86 8.54 2.76 -13.83
CA LEU A 86 7.28 3.27 -14.36
C LEU A 86 7.16 4.76 -14.06
N GLN A 87 6.70 5.54 -15.04
CA GLN A 87 6.35 6.94 -14.85
C GLN A 87 4.91 7.05 -14.37
N PRO A 88 4.57 8.03 -13.49
CA PRO A 88 3.22 8.16 -12.98
C PRO A 88 2.15 8.27 -14.06
N GLU A 89 2.45 9.02 -15.13
CA GLU A 89 1.51 9.24 -16.23
C GLU A 89 1.24 8.01 -17.08
N ALA A 90 2.02 6.96 -16.92
CA ALA A 90 1.81 5.69 -17.62
C ALA A 90 0.76 4.82 -16.92
N VAL A 91 0.32 5.20 -15.72
CA VAL A 91 -0.67 4.45 -14.95
C VAL A 91 -2.05 5.05 -15.18
N MET A 92 -3.03 4.19 -15.44
CA MET A 92 -4.42 4.63 -15.55
C MET A 92 -4.91 5.12 -14.20
N GLU A 93 -5.35 6.37 -14.16
CA GLU A 93 -5.95 6.92 -12.96
C GLU A 93 -7.38 6.44 -12.80
N ALA A 94 -7.70 5.99 -11.61
CA ALA A 94 -9.06 5.72 -11.19
C ALA A 94 -9.40 6.64 -10.02
N SER A 95 -10.69 6.89 -9.80
CA SER A 95 -11.13 7.81 -8.74
C SER A 95 -10.72 7.35 -7.34
N ASP A 96 -10.44 6.05 -7.16
CA ASP A 96 -10.04 5.44 -5.90
C ASP A 96 -8.55 5.08 -5.85
N GLN A 97 -7.74 5.60 -6.78
CA GLN A 97 -6.30 5.36 -6.83
C GLN A 97 -5.54 6.67 -6.99
N LEU A 98 -4.34 6.72 -6.41
CA LEU A 98 -3.55 7.93 -6.34
C LEU A 98 -2.06 7.59 -6.24
N TRP A 99 -1.23 8.21 -7.08
CA TRP A 99 0.22 8.21 -6.89
C TRP A 99 0.59 9.36 -5.97
N TYR A 100 0.92 9.02 -4.72
CA TYR A 100 1.16 9.97 -3.64
C TYR A 100 2.61 10.41 -3.63
N ASN A 101 2.84 11.74 -3.67
CA ASN A 101 4.19 12.30 -3.58
C ASN A 101 4.51 12.59 -2.11
N VAL A 102 5.44 11.82 -1.51
CA VAL A 102 5.80 11.99 -0.10
C VAL A 102 6.49 13.31 0.18
N GLN A 103 7.09 13.95 -0.85
CA GLN A 103 7.71 15.26 -0.73
C GLN A 103 6.71 16.41 -0.75
N LYS A 104 5.50 16.17 -1.26
CA LYS A 104 4.42 17.15 -1.33
C LYS A 104 3.13 16.51 -0.81
N PRO A 105 3.01 16.33 0.51
CA PRO A 105 1.86 15.64 1.09
C PRO A 105 0.54 16.31 0.73
N LEU A 106 -0.46 15.49 0.43
CA LEU A 106 -1.83 15.95 0.23
C LEU A 106 -2.61 15.83 1.54
N GLU A 107 -3.60 16.71 1.69
CA GLU A 107 -4.50 16.65 2.85
C GLU A 107 -5.58 15.60 2.61
N ILE A 108 -5.23 14.33 2.74
CA ILE A 108 -6.14 13.21 2.60
C ILE A 108 -6.10 12.37 3.88
N GLY A 109 -7.20 11.68 4.17
CA GLY A 109 -7.25 10.78 5.30
C GLY A 109 -6.44 9.53 5.02
N LEU A 110 -5.47 9.23 5.88
CA LEU A 110 -4.63 8.04 5.78
C LEU A 110 -4.94 7.09 6.92
N ALA A 111 -4.98 5.78 6.63
CA ALA A 111 -4.99 4.78 7.70
C ALA A 111 -3.73 4.97 8.56
N ALA A 112 -3.86 4.80 9.89
CA ALA A 112 -2.75 5.10 10.81
C ALA A 112 -1.44 4.38 10.47
N PRO A 113 -1.43 3.05 10.15
CA PRO A 113 -0.19 2.39 9.76
C PRO A 113 0.40 2.93 8.46
N VAL A 114 -0.45 3.41 7.54
CA VAL A 114 0.00 4.00 6.27
C VAL A 114 0.73 5.31 6.52
N ALA A 115 0.17 6.18 7.35
CA ALA A 115 0.81 7.44 7.70
C ALA A 115 2.18 7.20 8.34
N ARG A 116 2.27 6.20 9.22
CA ARG A 116 3.52 5.82 9.88
C ARG A 116 4.58 5.34 8.87
N LEU A 117 4.18 4.48 7.92
CA LEU A 117 5.10 3.96 6.91
C LEU A 117 5.53 5.03 5.92
N LEU A 118 4.62 5.90 5.49
CA LEU A 118 4.96 7.00 4.59
C LEU A 118 5.98 7.96 5.22
N ALA A 119 5.87 8.20 6.53
CA ALA A 119 6.81 9.06 7.24
C ALA A 119 8.22 8.48 7.28
N SER A 120 8.37 7.16 7.11
CA SER A 120 9.67 6.48 7.14
C SER A 120 10.32 6.33 5.76
N LEU A 121 9.63 6.72 4.69
CA LEU A 121 10.14 6.58 3.32
C LEU A 121 11.11 7.67 2.89
#